data_4dfc0f08830fd545f5c4426ece3d16c2
#
_entry.id   4dfc0f08830fd545f5c4426ece3d16c2
#
_cell.length_a   1.000
_cell.length_b   1.000
_cell.length_c   1.000
_cell.angle_alpha   90.00
_cell.angle_beta   90.00
_cell.angle_gamma   90.00
#
_symmetry.space_group_name_H-M   'P 1'
#
loop_
_entity.id
_entity.type
_entity.pdbx_description
1 polymer ?
#
loop_
_entity_poly.entity_id
_entity_poly.type
_entity_poly.pdbx_seq_one_letter_code
_entity_poly.pdbx_strand_id
1 'polypeptide(L)' 'MSNKDWRIGIDVGGTNTDAVVLDENLNLISAVKSPTTEDVMSGIENAMEAVLAGEGVDRSRIGYAMLGTTHC' A
#
# COMPACT_ATOMS: atom_id res chain seq x y z
N MET A 1 11.58 -21.70 4.53
CA MET A 1 10.17 -21.41 4.38
C MET A 1 9.94 -19.95 4.07
N SER A 2 9.09 -19.72 3.13
CA SER A 2 8.74 -18.35 2.78
C SER A 2 7.75 -17.78 3.79
N ASN A 3 8.01 -16.56 4.27
CA ASN A 3 7.11 -15.85 5.18
C ASN A 3 6.46 -14.67 4.47
N LYS A 4 6.14 -14.84 3.21
CA LYS A 4 5.52 -13.77 2.42
C LYS A 4 4.02 -13.79 2.60
N ASP A 5 3.60 -13.62 3.82
CA ASP A 5 2.19 -13.63 4.21
C ASP A 5 1.64 -12.25 4.56
N TRP A 6 2.47 -11.22 4.42
CA TRP A 6 2.01 -9.84 4.56
C TRP A 6 1.44 -9.36 3.23
N ARG A 7 0.59 -8.36 3.29
CA ARG A 7 -0.02 -7.82 2.08
C ARG A 7 0.01 -6.30 2.09
N ILE A 8 0.11 -5.73 0.90
CA ILE A 8 -0.01 -4.29 0.69
C ILE A 8 -1.29 -4.05 -0.10
N GLY A 9 -2.07 -3.08 0.34
CA GLY A 9 -3.30 -2.67 -0.35
C GLY A 9 -3.20 -1.22 -0.76
N ILE A 10 -3.59 -0.91 -1.98
CA ILE A 10 -3.60 0.44 -2.48
C ILE A 10 -4.97 0.74 -3.04
N ASP A 11 -5.57 1.84 -2.60
CA ASP A 11 -6.88 2.26 -3.04
C ASP A 11 -6.74 3.65 -3.66
N VAL A 12 -7.01 3.75 -4.95
CA VAL A 12 -6.89 5.00 -5.70
C VAL A 12 -8.26 5.67 -5.73
N GLY A 13 -8.39 6.81 -5.05
CA GLY A 13 -9.59 7.62 -5.11
C GLY A 13 -9.39 8.83 -6.01
N GLY A 14 -10.43 9.63 -6.16
CA GLY A 14 -10.38 10.81 -7.02
C GLY A 14 -9.41 11.89 -6.55
N THR A 15 -9.23 12.01 -5.24
CA THR A 15 -8.37 13.05 -4.66
C THR A 15 -7.17 12.48 -3.91
N ASN A 16 -7.29 11.29 -3.35
CA ASN A 16 -6.23 10.69 -2.55
C ASN A 16 -6.03 9.23 -2.90
N THR A 17 -4.80 8.79 -2.77
CA THR A 17 -4.42 7.39 -2.90
C THR A 17 -3.99 6.90 -1.52
N ASP A 18 -4.66 5.89 -1.02
CA ASP A 18 -4.38 5.29 0.28
C ASP A 18 -3.59 4.00 0.08
N ALA A 19 -2.57 3.81 0.92
CA ALA A 19 -1.80 2.58 0.90
C ALA A 19 -1.68 2.06 2.32
N VAL A 20 -1.80 0.75 2.48
CA VAL A 20 -1.70 0.09 3.78
C VAL A 20 -0.85 -1.16 3.66
N VAL A 21 -0.17 -1.52 4.74
CA VAL A 21 0.50 -2.82 4.87
C VAL A 21 -0.14 -3.55 6.03
N LEU A 22 -0.53 -4.79 5.78
CA LEU A 22 -1.14 -5.66 6.79
C LEU A 22 -0.28 -6.89 6.98
N ASP A 23 -0.22 -7.37 8.22
CA ASP A 23 0.50 -8.60 8.53
C ASP A 23 -0.37 -9.84 8.25
N GLU A 24 0.15 -11.01 8.63
CA GLU A 24 -0.54 -12.29 8.42
C GLU A 24 -1.88 -12.39 9.15
N ASN A 25 -2.06 -11.60 10.19
CA ASN A 25 -3.31 -11.58 10.96
C ASN A 25 -4.19 -10.40 10.59
N LEU A 26 -3.86 -9.71 9.50
CA LEU A 26 -4.58 -8.53 9.02
C LEU A 26 -4.49 -7.34 9.98
N ASN A 27 -3.46 -7.31 10.80
CA ASN A 27 -3.17 -6.14 11.63
C ASN A 27 -2.51 -5.07 10.79
N LEU A 28 -2.90 -3.83 11.02
CA LEU A 28 -2.34 -2.70 10.28
C LEU A 28 -0.92 -2.43 10.76
N ILE A 29 0.04 -2.55 9.87
CA ILE A 29 1.45 -2.29 10.17
C ILE A 29 1.81 -0.86 9.79
N SER A 30 1.35 -0.41 8.64
CA SER A 30 1.67 0.93 8.14
C SER A 30 0.54 1.41 7.24
N ALA A 31 0.29 2.71 7.25
CA ALA A 31 -0.73 3.32 6.40
C ALA A 31 -0.28 4.72 6.03
N VAL A 32 -0.49 5.08 4.77
CA VAL A 32 -0.23 6.43 4.29
C VAL A 32 -1.36 6.88 3.37
N LYS A 33 -1.53 8.19 3.27
CA LYS A 33 -2.44 8.81 2.34
C LYS A 33 -1.64 9.81 1.52
N SER A 34 -1.78 9.74 0.21
CA SER A 34 -1.02 10.57 -0.70
C SER A 34 -1.97 11.17 -1.73
N PRO A 35 -1.73 12.40 -2.22
CA PRO A 35 -2.59 12.95 -3.25
C PRO A 35 -2.55 12.11 -4.52
N THR A 36 -3.71 11.95 -5.14
CA THR A 36 -3.77 11.30 -6.44
C THR A 36 -3.22 12.27 -7.48
N THR A 37 -2.29 11.79 -8.30
CA THR A 37 -1.64 12.60 -9.32
C THR A 37 -2.32 12.40 -10.67
N GLU A 38 -2.04 13.31 -11.62
CA GLU A 38 -2.55 13.14 -12.99
C GLU A 38 -2.06 11.84 -13.59
N ASP A 39 -0.81 11.49 -13.32
CA ASP A 39 -0.28 10.20 -13.68
C ASP A 39 -0.57 9.24 -12.52
N VAL A 40 -1.58 8.42 -12.70
CA VAL A 40 -2.05 7.51 -11.66
C VAL A 40 -0.93 6.57 -11.22
N MET A 41 -0.09 6.12 -12.14
CA MET A 41 1.00 5.21 -11.80
C MET A 41 2.01 5.87 -10.88
N SER A 42 2.32 7.15 -11.11
CA SER A 42 3.23 7.88 -10.21
C SER A 42 2.64 8.01 -8.83
N GLY A 43 1.34 8.28 -8.73
CA GLY A 43 0.67 8.35 -7.43
C GLY A 43 0.71 7.03 -6.69
N ILE A 44 0.48 5.93 -7.40
CA ILE A 44 0.55 4.59 -6.83
C ILE A 44 1.96 4.28 -6.33
N GLU A 45 2.97 4.58 -7.14
CA GLU A 45 4.37 4.33 -6.77
C GLU A 45 4.76 5.14 -5.55
N ASN A 46 4.36 6.41 -5.51
CA ASN A 46 4.65 7.28 -4.36
C ASN A 46 4.01 6.75 -3.08
N ALA A 47 2.75 6.35 -3.16
CA ALA A 47 2.05 5.81 -2.00
C ALA A 47 2.68 4.49 -1.54
N MET A 48 3.04 3.64 -2.48
CA MET A 48 3.68 2.37 -2.19
C MET A 48 5.02 2.58 -1.48
N GLU A 49 5.87 3.44 -2.01
CA GLU A 49 7.16 3.72 -1.40
C GLU A 49 7.00 4.32 0.00
N ALA A 50 6.06 5.24 0.15
CA ALA A 50 5.82 5.88 1.44
C ALA A 50 5.37 4.88 2.49
N VAL A 51 4.45 3.97 2.14
CA VAL A 51 3.96 3.00 3.10
C VAL A 51 5.02 1.95 3.44
N LEU A 52 5.86 1.59 2.48
CA LEU A 52 6.93 0.63 2.71
C LEU A 52 8.07 1.21 3.54
N ALA A 53 8.20 2.53 3.56
CA ALA A 53 9.21 3.22 4.38
C ALA A 53 8.78 3.34 5.84
N GLY A 54 7.58 2.92 6.19
CA GLY A 54 7.07 3.00 7.56
C GLY A 54 7.83 2.10 8.52
N GLU A 55 7.82 2.46 9.79
CA GLU A 55 8.43 1.66 10.82
C GLU A 55 7.74 0.31 10.95
N GLY A 56 8.52 -0.73 11.15
CA GLY A 56 7.98 -2.07 11.35
C GLY A 56 7.64 -2.80 10.06
N VAL A 57 7.84 -2.17 8.91
CA VAL A 57 7.55 -2.81 7.63
C VAL A 57 8.75 -3.63 7.19
N ASP A 58 8.49 -4.92 6.98
CA ASP A 58 9.49 -5.85 6.43
C ASP A 58 9.08 -6.17 5.00
N ARG A 59 9.77 -5.53 4.04
CA ARG A 59 9.45 -5.70 2.62
C ARG A 59 9.57 -7.15 2.17
N SER A 60 10.46 -7.90 2.77
CA SER A 60 10.68 -9.28 2.39
C SER A 60 9.49 -10.19 2.73
N ARG A 61 8.61 -9.74 3.61
CA ARG A 61 7.43 -10.51 4.02
C ARG A 61 6.20 -10.21 3.18
N ILE A 62 6.26 -9.20 2.33
CA ILE A 62 5.11 -8.82 1.52
C ILE A 62 5.04 -9.76 0.30
N GLY A 63 3.99 -10.57 0.26
CA GLY A 63 3.79 -11.52 -0.82
C GLY A 63 2.56 -11.26 -1.67
N TYR A 64 1.72 -10.33 -1.24
CA TYR A 64 0.47 -10.02 -1.94
C TYR A 64 0.34 -8.52 -2.12
N ALA A 65 -0.11 -8.12 -3.30
CA ALA A 65 -0.42 -6.73 -3.57
C ALA A 65 -1.84 -6.65 -4.12
N MET A 66 -2.63 -5.74 -3.56
CA MET A 66 -4.01 -5.54 -3.99
C MET A 66 -4.17 -4.09 -4.42
N LEU A 67 -4.79 -3.89 -5.56
CA LEU A 67 -5.02 -2.56 -6.10
C LEU A 67 -6.51 -2.38 -6.35
N GLY A 68 -7.07 -1.33 -5.76
CA GLY A 68 -8.45 -0.98 -5.98
C GLY A 68 -8.57 0.45 -6.49
N THR A 69 -9.62 0.71 -7.22
CA THR A 69 -9.95 2.06 -7.66
C THR A 69 -11.39 2.35 -7.30
N THR A 70 -11.61 3.48 -6.66
CA THR A 70 -12.94 3.86 -6.19
C THR A 70 -13.39 5.21 -6.70
N HIS A 71 -12.78 5.70 -7.77
CA HIS A 71 -13.21 6.96 -8.31
C HIS A 71 -14.54 6.82 -9.07
N CYS A 72 -15.37 7.78 -8.93
CA CYS A 72 -16.64 7.84 -9.65
C CYS A 72 -16.57 8.84 -10.75
#